data_7b851a99cfc0d61da013dfaf63d9e8a2
#
_entry.id   7b851a99cfc0d61da013dfaf63d9e8a2
#
_cell.length_a   1.000
_cell.length_b   1.000
_cell.length_c   1.000
_cell.angle_alpha   90.00
_cell.angle_beta   90.00
_cell.angle_gamma   90.00
#
_symmetry.space_group_name_H-M   'P 1'
#
loop_
_entity.id
_entity.type
_entity.pdbx_description
1 polymer ?
#
loop_
_entity_poly.entity_id
_entity_poly.type
_entity_poly.pdbx_seq_one_letter_code
_entity_poly.pdbx_strand_id
1 'polypeptide(L)'
;MDCKQPFLTVYDYGAGGVWAIVRSPDKKSIQRKYPILDVFDERPRWMSDDHYAQIAERNLYDIDDEAAAVLQFMLEEIQRHADKFYKDN
;
A
#
# COMPACT_ATOMS: atom_id res chain seq x y z
N MET A 1 2.30 21.93 11.94
CA MET A 1 1.31 20.88 12.22
C MET A 1 1.20 19.97 11.03
N ASP A 2 1.54 18.73 11.24
CA ASP A 2 1.54 17.76 10.16
C ASP A 2 0.14 17.22 9.96
N CYS A 3 -0.56 17.76 8.96
CA CYS A 3 -1.85 17.22 8.57
C CYS A 3 -1.61 16.00 7.70
N LYS A 4 -1.80 14.82 8.27
CA LYS A 4 -1.71 13.59 7.50
C LYS A 4 -2.92 13.44 6.58
N GLN A 5 -2.65 12.99 5.37
CA GLN A 5 -3.66 12.72 4.36
C GLN A 5 -3.64 11.25 3.97
N PRO A 6 -4.79 10.68 3.60
CA PRO A 6 -4.81 9.30 3.11
C PRO A 6 -4.29 9.24 1.68
N PHE A 7 -3.32 8.38 1.44
CA PHE A 7 -2.79 8.12 0.11
C PHE A 7 -3.10 6.68 -0.28
N LEU A 8 -3.70 6.50 -1.46
CA LEU A 8 -3.93 5.18 -2.00
C LEU A 8 -2.61 4.62 -2.52
N THR A 9 -2.29 3.40 -2.11
CA THR A 9 -1.06 2.73 -2.52
C THR A 9 -1.36 1.34 -3.03
N VAL A 10 -0.47 0.82 -3.86
CA VAL A 10 -0.56 -0.55 -4.35
C VAL A 10 0.83 -1.18 -4.41
N TYR A 11 0.91 -2.42 -4.02
CA TYR A 11 2.07 -3.27 -4.30
C TYR A 11 1.67 -4.23 -5.41
N ASP A 12 2.21 -3.98 -6.61
CA ASP A 12 1.98 -4.82 -7.77
C ASP A 12 3.12 -5.85 -7.87
N TYR A 13 2.78 -7.12 -7.66
CA TYR A 13 3.75 -8.20 -7.72
C TYR A 13 3.65 -9.00 -9.03
N GLY A 14 3.00 -8.43 -10.05
CA GLY A 14 2.93 -9.02 -11.38
C GLY A 14 1.74 -9.92 -11.62
N ALA A 15 1.34 -10.71 -10.63
CA ALA A 15 0.18 -11.61 -10.72
C ALA A 15 -1.06 -11.00 -10.06
N GLY A 16 -0.94 -9.80 -9.50
CA GLY A 16 -2.02 -9.11 -8.81
C GLY A 16 -1.46 -7.93 -8.06
N GLY A 17 -2.26 -7.35 -7.17
CA GLY A 17 -1.84 -6.20 -6.39
C GLY A 17 -2.42 -6.21 -4.99
N VAL A 18 -1.68 -5.67 -4.05
CA VAL A 18 -2.15 -5.44 -2.68
C VAL A 18 -2.38 -3.96 -2.51
N TRP A 19 -3.64 -3.59 -2.28
CA TRP A 19 -4.04 -2.21 -2.12
C TRP A 19 -4.07 -1.84 -0.64
N ALA A 20 -3.58 -0.66 -0.32
CA ALA A 20 -3.61 -0.14 1.03
C ALA A 20 -3.74 1.38 1.00
N ILE A 21 -4.29 1.94 2.07
CA ILE A 21 -4.34 3.39 2.25
C ILE A 21 -3.42 3.73 3.40
N VAL A 22 -2.47 4.61 3.16
CA VAL A 22 -1.50 5.04 4.16
C VAL A 22 -1.69 6.52 4.44
N ARG A 23 -1.92 6.86 5.70
CA ARG A 23 -2.02 8.26 6.13
C ARG A 23 -0.62 8.79 6.37
N SER A 24 -0.28 9.86 5.68
CA SER A 24 1.07 10.43 5.72
C SER A 24 0.98 11.95 5.47
N PRO A 25 1.94 12.72 5.97
CA PRO A 25 1.99 14.15 5.66
C PRO A 25 2.26 14.42 4.18
N ASP A 26 2.98 13.52 3.50
CA ASP A 26 3.25 13.65 2.08
C ASP A 26 3.54 12.29 1.44
N LYS A 27 3.56 12.31 0.10
CA LYS A 27 3.82 11.13 -0.71
C LYS A 27 5.26 10.61 -0.54
N LYS A 28 6.20 11.53 -0.41
CA LYS A 28 7.62 11.19 -0.30
C LYS A 28 7.94 10.37 0.95
N SER A 29 7.24 10.65 2.05
CA SER A 29 7.42 9.90 3.29
C SER A 29 7.04 8.44 3.10
N ILE A 30 5.96 8.16 2.35
CA ILE A 30 5.54 6.79 2.05
C ILE A 30 6.57 6.12 1.16
N GLN A 31 7.02 6.80 0.10
CA GLN A 31 7.99 6.24 -0.84
C GLN A 31 9.32 5.92 -0.17
N ARG A 32 9.68 6.70 0.85
CA ARG A 32 10.90 6.49 1.61
C ARG A 32 10.81 5.28 2.53
N LYS A 33 9.67 5.13 3.20
CA LYS A 33 9.44 4.04 4.16
C LYS A 33 9.09 2.73 3.47
N TYR A 34 8.30 2.81 2.39
CA TYR A 34 7.84 1.64 1.64
C TYR A 34 8.16 1.83 0.15
N PRO A 35 9.44 1.67 -0.25
CA PRO A 35 9.82 1.94 -1.64
C PRO A 35 9.19 0.99 -2.65
N ILE A 36 8.66 -0.15 -2.21
CA ILE A 36 7.98 -1.11 -3.10
C ILE A 36 6.54 -0.72 -3.41
N LEU A 37 5.98 0.28 -2.69
CA LEU A 37 4.62 0.72 -2.92
C LEU A 37 4.57 1.80 -3.99
N ASP A 38 3.62 1.68 -4.90
CA ASP A 38 3.26 2.75 -5.81
C ASP A 38 2.23 3.63 -5.12
N VAL A 39 2.48 4.93 -5.07
CA VAL A 39 1.61 5.89 -4.39
C VAL A 39 0.88 6.72 -5.44
N PHE A 40 -0.44 6.76 -5.34
CA PHE A 40 -1.27 7.53 -6.26
C PHE A 40 -1.53 8.92 -5.71
N ASP A 41 -1.47 9.93 -6.59
CA ASP A 41 -1.86 11.29 -6.23
C ASP A 41 -3.37 11.41 -6.10
N GLU A 42 -4.10 10.64 -6.93
CA GLU A 42 -5.55 10.63 -6.93
C GLU A 42 -6.04 9.20 -7.12
N ARG A 43 -7.26 8.94 -6.62
CA ARG A 43 -7.90 7.65 -6.83
C ARG A 43 -8.12 7.41 -8.33
N PRO A 44 -7.74 6.22 -8.85
CA PRO A 44 -8.01 5.92 -10.27
C PRO A 44 -9.48 6.00 -10.61
N ARG A 45 -9.79 6.45 -11.82
CA ARG A 45 -11.18 6.64 -12.26
C ARG A 45 -11.97 5.33 -12.30
N TRP A 46 -11.29 4.21 -12.54
CA TRP A 46 -11.94 2.90 -12.58
C TRP A 46 -12.31 2.36 -11.20
N MET A 47 -11.74 2.96 -10.14
CA MET A 47 -11.98 2.49 -8.77
C MET A 47 -13.27 3.11 -8.22
N SER A 48 -14.26 2.27 -7.93
CA SER A 48 -15.53 2.71 -7.36
C SER A 48 -15.38 3.16 -5.92
N ASP A 49 -16.38 3.91 -5.43
CA ASP A 49 -16.43 4.31 -4.02
C ASP A 49 -16.49 3.09 -3.10
N ASP A 50 -17.23 2.06 -3.51
CA ASP A 50 -17.33 0.82 -2.73
C ASP A 50 -16.00 0.10 -2.64
N HIS A 51 -15.25 0.05 -3.74
CA HIS A 51 -13.93 -0.58 -3.76
C HIS A 51 -12.97 0.16 -2.84
N TYR A 52 -12.95 1.49 -2.93
CA TYR A 52 -12.10 2.32 -2.08
C TYR A 52 -12.47 2.15 -0.60
N ALA A 53 -13.75 2.10 -0.29
CA ALA A 53 -14.23 1.90 1.07
C ALA A 53 -13.81 0.54 1.64
N GLN A 54 -13.82 -0.50 0.81
CA GLN A 54 -13.35 -1.83 1.23
C GLN A 54 -11.87 -1.84 1.55
N ILE A 55 -11.06 -1.13 0.76
CA ILE A 55 -9.63 -1.00 1.02
C ILE A 55 -9.41 -0.26 2.35
N ALA A 56 -10.13 0.84 2.56
CA ALA A 56 -10.04 1.63 3.79
C ALA A 56 -10.45 0.83 5.02
N GLU A 57 -11.45 -0.05 4.88
CA GLU A 57 -11.90 -0.88 5.97
C GLU A 57 -10.86 -1.95 6.37
N ARG A 58 -10.17 -2.51 5.39
CA ARG A 58 -9.26 -3.64 5.60
C ARG A 58 -7.81 -3.24 5.78
N ASN A 59 -7.35 -2.23 5.04
CA ASN A 59 -5.94 -1.89 4.94
C ASN A 59 -5.71 -0.38 5.05
N LEU A 60 -6.15 0.20 6.16
CA LEU A 60 -5.88 1.61 6.46
C LEU A 60 -4.79 1.67 7.54
N TYR A 61 -3.68 2.32 7.22
CA TYR A 61 -2.53 2.43 8.11
C TYR A 61 -2.11 3.88 8.24
N ASP A 62 -1.60 4.23 9.44
CA ASP A 62 -0.93 5.51 9.67
C ASP A 62 0.57 5.28 9.60
N ILE A 63 1.30 6.14 8.88
CA ILE A 63 2.73 5.94 8.65
C ILE A 63 3.54 5.90 9.95
N ASP A 64 3.05 6.54 11.01
CA ASP A 64 3.71 6.58 12.31
C ASP A 64 3.20 5.53 13.29
N ASP A 65 2.20 4.75 12.90
CA ASP A 65 1.60 3.74 13.75
C ASP A 65 2.44 2.47 13.75
N GLU A 66 2.52 1.80 14.90
CA GLU A 66 3.15 0.48 14.99
C GLU A 66 2.47 -0.54 14.08
N ALA A 67 1.17 -0.38 13.84
CA ALA A 67 0.43 -1.24 12.92
C ALA A 67 1.00 -1.16 11.49
N ALA A 68 1.66 -0.08 11.13
CA ALA A 68 2.31 0.04 9.83
C ALA A 68 3.45 -0.96 9.65
N ALA A 69 4.04 -1.44 10.74
CA ALA A 69 5.05 -2.50 10.68
C ALA A 69 4.45 -3.81 10.17
N VAL A 70 3.17 -4.04 10.47
CA VAL A 70 2.44 -5.22 9.96
C VAL A 70 2.32 -5.14 8.44
N LEU A 71 2.06 -3.95 7.91
CA LEU A 71 1.99 -3.75 6.46
C LEU A 71 3.33 -4.10 5.80
N GLN A 72 4.44 -3.62 6.36
CA GLN A 72 5.77 -3.93 5.82
C GLN A 72 6.05 -5.43 5.85
N PHE A 73 5.73 -6.07 6.98
CA PHE A 73 5.91 -7.52 7.11
C PHE A 73 5.09 -8.28 6.07
N MET A 74 3.83 -7.88 5.88
CA MET A 74 2.95 -8.50 4.90
C MET A 74 3.48 -8.34 3.48
N LEU A 75 3.99 -7.16 3.15
CA LEU A 75 4.56 -6.90 1.83
C LEU A 75 5.81 -7.72 1.58
N GLU A 76 6.66 -7.88 2.59
CA GLU A 76 7.87 -8.72 2.49
C GLU A 76 7.50 -10.18 2.28
N GLU A 77 6.48 -10.67 2.98
CA GLU A 77 5.99 -12.04 2.81
C GLU A 77 5.47 -12.29 1.41
N ILE A 78 4.66 -11.35 0.88
CA ILE A 78 4.12 -11.46 -0.46
C ILE A 78 5.24 -11.43 -1.51
N GLN A 79 6.22 -10.55 -1.33
CA GLN A 79 7.36 -10.47 -2.22
C GLN A 79 8.14 -11.78 -2.25
N ARG A 80 8.34 -12.39 -1.08
CA ARG A 80 9.02 -13.67 -0.95
C ARG A 80 8.28 -14.78 -1.70
N HIS A 81 6.96 -14.82 -1.57
CA HIS A 81 6.12 -15.79 -2.27
C HIS A 81 6.09 -15.54 -3.77
N ALA A 82 6.03 -14.27 -4.18
CA ALA A 82 6.03 -13.91 -5.60
C ALA A 82 7.34 -14.32 -6.28
N ASP A 83 8.48 -14.10 -5.62
CA ASP A 83 9.78 -14.51 -6.13
C ASP A 83 9.84 -16.02 -6.34
N LYS A 84 9.30 -16.77 -5.40
CA LYS A 84 9.24 -18.22 -5.49
C LYS A 84 8.37 -18.67 -6.66
N PHE A 85 7.28 -17.98 -6.91
CA PHE A 85 6.37 -18.28 -8.02
C PHE A 85 7.04 -18.05 -9.37
N TYR A 86 7.79 -16.97 -9.50
CA TYR A 86 8.43 -16.60 -10.76
C TYR A 86 9.66 -17.44 -11.06
N LYS A 87 10.33 -17.96 -10.05
CA LYS A 87 11.51 -18.80 -10.25
C LYS A 87 11.17 -20.18 -10.77
N ASP A 88 9.96 -20.65 -10.55
CA ASP A 88 9.53 -21.99 -10.99
C ASP A 88 9.02 -21.99 -12.43
N ASN A 89 9.03 -20.86 -13.07
CA ASN A 89 8.69 -20.72 -14.47
C ASN A 89 9.97 -20.58 -15.29
#